data_0b522c626294fd0a8106b646c80ba3a0
#
_entry.id   0b522c626294fd0a8106b646c80ba3a0
#
_cell.length_a   1.000
_cell.length_b   1.000
_cell.length_c   1.000
_cell.angle_alpha   90.00
_cell.angle_beta   90.00
_cell.angle_gamma   90.00
#
_symmetry.space_group_name_H-M   'P 1'
#
loop_
_entity.id
_entity.type
_entity.pdbx_description
1 polymer ?
#
loop_
_entity_poly.entity_id
_entity_poly.type
_entity_poly.pdbx_seq_one_letter_code
_entity_poly.pdbx_strand_id
1 'polypeptide(L)'
;MSVPRETIAAVATAQGRGGVGIVRISGPLASAAAKAISGRDLKPRYAHYGPFLSEDAEVLDEGIALYFPGPNSFTGEDVLELQGHGGPIVLDMLLKRCLELGCRLARPGEFSERAFLNDKLDLAQAEAIADLIEASSAQAARNALRSLQGAFSQRVHNLTEQLIGLRIYVEAAIDFPEEEIDFLADGHVLSMLDKVRDELSTVLREAGQGALLRDGMNVVIAGRPNAGKSSLLNALAGREAAIVTEIAGTTRDILREHIHIDGMPLHVVDTAGLRDTDDQVEKIGVERALKAIGEADRVLLVVDATAPEALDPFALWPEFLETRPDPAKVTLIRNKADLTGEAIALEVSDDGHVTISLSAKSAGEGLELLREHLKTCMGYEQTSESSFSARRRHLEALRHASASLEHGRAQLTLAGAGELLAEDLRQAQHSLGEITGAFSSDDLLGRIFSSFCIGK
;
A
#
# COMPACT_ATOMS: atom_id res chain seq x y z
N MET A 1 34.75 -11.30 0.65
CA MET A 1 34.72 -11.69 2.09
C MET A 1 33.41 -11.15 2.63
N SER A 2 32.43 -11.99 2.96
CA SER A 2 31.19 -11.55 3.59
C SER A 2 31.52 -11.00 4.98
N VAL A 3 31.18 -9.73 5.22
CA VAL A 3 31.19 -9.15 6.56
C VAL A 3 30.35 -10.06 7.44
N PRO A 4 30.86 -10.53 8.62
CA PRO A 4 30.05 -11.37 9.51
C PRO A 4 28.79 -10.58 9.87
N ARG A 5 27.63 -11.10 9.46
CA ARG A 5 26.34 -10.44 9.73
C ARG A 5 26.11 -10.44 11.23
N GLU A 6 25.91 -9.27 11.80
CA GLU A 6 25.56 -9.11 13.22
C GLU A 6 24.21 -9.81 13.50
N THR A 7 24.10 -10.40 14.69
CA THR A 7 22.81 -10.94 15.15
C THR A 7 21.93 -9.80 15.63
N ILE A 8 20.70 -9.77 15.17
CA ILE A 8 19.71 -8.75 15.52
C ILE A 8 18.61 -9.31 16.42
N ALA A 9 18.04 -8.44 17.23
CA ALA A 9 16.89 -8.76 18.09
C ALA A 9 15.89 -7.60 18.09
N ALA A 10 14.59 -7.94 18.14
CA ALA A 10 13.51 -6.97 18.33
C ALA A 10 12.26 -7.62 18.90
N VAL A 11 11.37 -6.78 19.46
CA VAL A 11 9.98 -7.15 19.73
C VAL A 11 9.24 -7.25 18.41
N ALA A 12 8.68 -8.43 18.11
CA ALA A 12 8.02 -8.73 16.84
C ALA A 12 6.48 -8.60 16.89
N THR A 13 5.90 -8.39 18.05
CA THR A 13 4.46 -8.14 18.24
C THR A 13 4.18 -6.65 18.32
N ALA A 14 2.92 -6.26 18.03
CA ALA A 14 2.48 -4.88 18.14
C ALA A 14 2.75 -4.31 19.55
N GLN A 15 3.02 -3.00 19.62
CA GLN A 15 3.21 -2.30 20.89
C GLN A 15 1.90 -2.26 21.69
N GLY A 16 2.00 -2.40 23.00
CA GLY A 16 0.86 -2.35 23.90
C GLY A 16 0.86 -3.49 24.92
N ARG A 17 -0.29 -3.69 25.59
CA ARG A 17 -0.47 -4.79 26.56
C ARG A 17 -1.24 -5.91 25.86
N GLY A 18 -0.64 -7.09 25.78
CA GLY A 18 -1.26 -8.29 25.23
C GLY A 18 -1.04 -9.52 26.12
N GLY A 19 -1.79 -10.58 25.88
CA GLY A 19 -1.57 -11.87 26.59
C GLY A 19 -0.26 -12.53 26.19
N VAL A 20 0.21 -12.32 24.95
CA VAL A 20 1.45 -12.87 24.40
C VAL A 20 2.26 -11.76 23.75
N GLY A 21 3.59 -11.79 23.95
CA GLY A 21 4.54 -10.96 23.24
C GLY A 21 5.70 -11.82 22.73
N ILE A 22 6.29 -11.41 21.61
CA ILE A 22 7.36 -12.16 20.94
C ILE A 22 8.60 -11.29 20.81
N VAL A 23 9.73 -11.76 21.30
CA VAL A 23 11.04 -11.25 20.97
C VAL A 23 11.66 -12.17 19.92
N ARG A 24 12.07 -11.62 18.78
CA ARG A 24 12.68 -12.35 17.67
C ARG A 24 14.16 -12.02 17.57
N ILE A 25 14.98 -13.02 17.35
CA ILE A 25 16.43 -12.92 17.13
C ILE A 25 16.73 -13.55 15.77
N SER A 26 17.62 -12.94 14.97
CA SER A 26 18.10 -13.51 13.70
C SER A 26 19.60 -13.30 13.56
N GLY A 27 20.31 -14.35 13.21
CA GLY A 27 21.74 -14.33 12.94
C GLY A 27 22.53 -15.41 13.67
N PRO A 28 23.88 -15.39 13.56
CA PRO A 28 24.74 -16.49 14.01
C PRO A 28 24.72 -16.76 15.53
N LEU A 29 24.34 -15.79 16.36
CA LEU A 29 24.25 -15.99 17.82
C LEU A 29 22.89 -16.59 18.26
N ALA A 30 21.91 -16.80 17.37
CA ALA A 30 20.56 -17.23 17.74
C ALA A 30 20.55 -18.57 18.51
N SER A 31 21.39 -19.53 18.11
CA SER A 31 21.51 -20.83 18.80
C SER A 31 22.13 -20.68 20.18
N ALA A 32 23.18 -19.86 20.32
CA ALA A 32 23.82 -19.60 21.62
C ALA A 32 22.90 -18.83 22.57
N ALA A 33 22.16 -17.83 22.04
CA ALA A 33 21.15 -17.09 22.78
C ALA A 33 20.00 -18.01 23.25
N ALA A 34 19.56 -18.94 22.39
CA ALA A 34 18.56 -19.93 22.73
C ALA A 34 18.96 -20.73 23.97
N LYS A 35 20.20 -21.24 24.00
CA LYS A 35 20.73 -22.01 25.12
C LYS A 35 20.89 -21.18 26.39
N ALA A 36 21.42 -19.96 26.26
CA ALA A 36 21.66 -19.06 27.40
C ALA A 36 20.36 -18.60 28.07
N ILE A 37 19.31 -18.34 27.27
CA ILE A 37 18.04 -17.83 27.80
C ILE A 37 17.13 -18.96 28.29
N SER A 38 17.09 -20.13 27.63
CA SER A 38 16.21 -21.22 28.02
C SER A 38 16.87 -22.23 28.96
N GLY A 39 18.18 -22.09 29.25
CA GLY A 39 18.94 -23.01 30.08
C GLY A 39 19.18 -24.41 29.48
N ARG A 40 18.84 -24.60 28.19
CA ARG A 40 18.93 -25.91 27.50
C ARG A 40 19.14 -25.77 25.99
N ASP A 41 19.52 -26.88 25.37
CA ASP A 41 19.56 -26.93 23.90
C ASP A 41 18.13 -27.15 23.37
N LEU A 42 17.69 -26.30 22.44
CA LEU A 42 16.36 -26.35 21.81
C LEU A 42 16.37 -27.30 20.60
N LYS A 43 15.39 -28.20 20.55
CA LYS A 43 15.16 -29.01 19.36
C LYS A 43 14.55 -28.11 18.27
N PRO A 44 15.13 -28.07 17.02
CA PRO A 44 14.62 -27.26 15.95
C PRO A 44 13.13 -27.47 15.67
N ARG A 45 12.39 -26.37 15.48
CA ARG A 45 10.94 -26.34 15.15
C ARG A 45 10.04 -27.07 16.15
N TYR A 46 10.49 -27.16 17.38
CA TYR A 46 9.72 -27.75 18.47
C TYR A 46 9.42 -26.68 19.53
N ALA A 47 8.18 -26.60 19.98
CA ALA A 47 7.77 -25.65 21.01
C ALA A 47 8.27 -26.11 22.38
N HIS A 48 9.21 -25.38 22.95
CA HIS A 48 9.77 -25.61 24.25
C HIS A 48 9.18 -24.64 25.26
N TYR A 49 8.30 -25.13 26.14
CA TYR A 49 7.84 -24.36 27.29
C TYR A 49 8.84 -24.41 28.42
N GLY A 50 9.10 -23.29 29.08
CA GLY A 50 9.97 -23.17 30.23
C GLY A 50 10.36 -21.74 30.58
N PRO A 51 11.24 -21.55 31.57
CA PRO A 51 11.69 -20.23 32.00
C PRO A 51 12.63 -19.59 30.99
N PHE A 52 12.58 -18.27 30.94
CA PHE A 52 13.56 -17.39 30.30
C PHE A 52 14.45 -16.79 31.38
N LEU A 53 15.76 -16.97 31.27
CA LEU A 53 16.72 -16.72 32.33
C LEU A 53 17.56 -15.46 32.09
N SER A 54 17.81 -14.68 33.13
CA SER A 54 18.80 -13.63 33.22
C SER A 54 20.23 -14.16 33.16
N GLU A 55 21.23 -13.29 33.27
CA GLU A 55 22.63 -13.69 33.42
C GLU A 55 22.88 -14.44 34.72
N ASP A 56 22.21 -14.04 35.79
CA ASP A 56 22.32 -14.65 37.13
C ASP A 56 21.41 -15.86 37.30
N ALA A 57 20.84 -16.42 36.23
CA ALA A 57 19.91 -17.51 36.19
C ALA A 57 18.57 -17.25 36.93
N GLU A 58 18.22 -15.99 37.16
CA GLU A 58 16.90 -15.62 37.64
C GLU A 58 15.86 -15.74 36.53
N VAL A 59 14.63 -16.12 36.86
CA VAL A 59 13.54 -16.21 35.89
C VAL A 59 13.01 -14.83 35.56
N LEU A 60 13.18 -14.41 34.29
CA LEU A 60 12.63 -13.15 33.75
C LEU A 60 11.16 -13.32 33.40
N ASP A 61 10.81 -14.46 32.79
CA ASP A 61 9.44 -14.80 32.37
C ASP A 61 9.38 -16.33 32.11
N GLU A 62 8.18 -16.86 31.89
CA GLU A 62 7.97 -18.22 31.40
C GLU A 62 7.17 -18.21 30.10
N GLY A 63 7.55 -19.04 29.14
CA GLY A 63 6.91 -19.05 27.84
C GLY A 63 7.41 -20.11 26.88
N ILE A 64 7.17 -19.91 25.62
CA ILE A 64 7.55 -20.83 24.55
C ILE A 64 8.78 -20.28 23.81
N ALA A 65 9.83 -21.07 23.69
CA ALA A 65 10.96 -20.81 22.83
C ALA A 65 10.87 -21.69 21.56
N LEU A 66 11.05 -21.07 20.41
CA LEU A 66 11.08 -21.73 19.09
C LEU A 66 12.38 -21.38 18.39
N TYR A 67 13.11 -22.41 17.95
CA TYR A 67 14.35 -22.26 17.20
C TYR A 67 14.21 -22.80 15.78
N PHE A 68 14.58 -21.97 14.80
CA PHE A 68 14.52 -22.25 13.36
C PHE A 68 15.93 -22.14 12.77
N PRO A 69 16.65 -23.24 12.53
CA PRO A 69 17.94 -23.17 11.88
C PRO A 69 17.82 -22.76 10.42
N GLY A 70 18.76 -21.95 9.95
CA GLY A 70 18.91 -21.59 8.55
C GLY A 70 19.23 -22.81 7.66
N PRO A 71 18.92 -22.79 6.36
CA PRO A 71 18.24 -21.70 5.63
C PRO A 71 16.71 -21.73 5.74
N ASN A 72 16.13 -22.70 6.46
CA ASN A 72 14.69 -22.91 6.53
C ASN A 72 14.05 -22.09 7.68
N SER A 73 14.26 -20.79 7.67
CA SER A 73 13.69 -19.80 8.59
C SER A 73 13.11 -18.62 7.80
N PHE A 74 12.53 -17.65 8.47
CA PHE A 74 11.98 -16.45 7.82
C PHE A 74 13.06 -15.64 7.11
N THR A 75 14.17 -15.36 7.79
CA THR A 75 15.29 -14.57 7.24
C THR A 75 16.29 -15.37 6.41
N GLY A 76 16.18 -16.71 6.39
CA GLY A 76 17.23 -17.58 5.84
C GLY A 76 18.41 -17.80 6.79
N GLU A 77 18.50 -17.07 7.90
CA GLU A 77 19.50 -17.22 8.96
C GLU A 77 18.95 -18.11 10.10
N ASP A 78 19.75 -18.37 11.12
CA ASP A 78 19.23 -18.95 12.36
C ASP A 78 18.29 -17.95 13.03
N VAL A 79 17.09 -18.38 13.38
CA VAL A 79 16.07 -17.55 14.03
C VAL A 79 15.62 -18.19 15.35
N LEU A 80 15.55 -17.38 16.40
CA LEU A 80 14.96 -17.73 17.69
C LEU A 80 13.76 -16.81 17.95
N GLU A 81 12.65 -17.40 18.41
CA GLU A 81 11.51 -16.65 18.93
C GLU A 81 11.27 -17.04 20.40
N LEU A 82 11.18 -16.01 21.24
CA LEU A 82 10.81 -16.10 22.65
C LEU A 82 9.40 -15.54 22.79
N GLN A 83 8.44 -16.39 23.04
CA GLN A 83 7.02 -16.07 23.18
C GLN A 83 6.65 -16.09 24.66
N GLY A 84 6.72 -14.94 25.31
CA GLY A 84 6.40 -14.73 26.71
C GLY A 84 5.12 -13.92 26.92
N HIS A 85 4.93 -13.36 28.11
CA HIS A 85 3.83 -12.46 28.40
C HIS A 85 4.03 -11.11 27.68
N GLY A 86 2.95 -10.59 27.10
CA GLY A 86 2.96 -9.38 26.24
C GLY A 86 2.94 -8.06 27.02
N GLY A 87 3.49 -8.05 28.23
CA GLY A 87 3.71 -6.80 28.98
C GLY A 87 4.95 -6.06 28.49
N PRO A 88 4.88 -4.72 28.26
CA PRO A 88 6.01 -3.95 27.71
C PRO A 88 7.29 -4.11 28.53
N ILE A 89 7.19 -4.18 29.86
CA ILE A 89 8.34 -4.33 30.75
C ILE A 89 8.98 -5.70 30.61
N VAL A 90 8.16 -6.76 30.50
CA VAL A 90 8.65 -8.13 30.33
C VAL A 90 9.39 -8.27 29.01
N LEU A 91 8.82 -7.72 27.93
CA LEU A 91 9.44 -7.75 26.61
C LEU A 91 10.74 -6.94 26.57
N ASP A 92 10.80 -5.81 27.28
CA ASP A 92 12.03 -5.01 27.42
C ASP A 92 13.12 -5.78 28.18
N MET A 93 12.77 -6.48 29.27
CA MET A 93 13.72 -7.33 30.01
C MET A 93 14.28 -8.45 29.11
N LEU A 94 13.44 -9.14 28.34
CA LEU A 94 13.87 -10.17 27.40
C LEU A 94 14.75 -9.59 26.28
N LEU A 95 14.38 -8.46 25.73
CA LEU A 95 15.15 -7.77 24.69
C LEU A 95 16.51 -7.33 25.23
N LYS A 96 16.55 -6.75 26.44
CA LYS A 96 17.81 -6.38 27.11
C LYS A 96 18.70 -7.60 27.29
N ARG A 97 18.15 -8.75 27.72
CA ARG A 97 18.93 -9.99 27.85
C ARG A 97 19.53 -10.43 26.50
N CYS A 98 18.81 -10.25 25.38
CA CYS A 98 19.37 -10.52 24.06
C CYS A 98 20.56 -9.60 23.72
N LEU A 99 20.48 -8.31 24.08
CA LEU A 99 21.55 -7.35 23.85
C LEU A 99 22.80 -7.68 24.69
N GLU A 100 22.63 -8.11 25.93
CA GLU A 100 23.73 -8.57 26.80
C GLU A 100 24.46 -9.78 26.22
N LEU A 101 23.77 -10.62 25.46
CA LEU A 101 24.33 -11.76 24.74
C LEU A 101 25.03 -11.39 23.43
N GLY A 102 25.12 -10.08 23.10
CA GLY A 102 25.81 -9.58 21.92
C GLY A 102 24.92 -9.38 20.70
N CYS A 103 23.60 -9.47 20.84
CA CYS A 103 22.69 -9.06 19.76
C CYS A 103 22.66 -7.53 19.66
N ARG A 104 22.38 -7.01 18.47
CA ARG A 104 22.07 -5.62 18.21
C ARG A 104 20.56 -5.41 18.03
N LEU A 105 20.06 -4.24 18.36
CA LEU A 105 18.68 -3.89 17.99
C LEU A 105 18.52 -3.91 16.47
N ALA A 106 17.43 -4.52 16.02
CA ALA A 106 17.06 -4.50 14.61
C ALA A 106 16.61 -3.10 14.17
N ARG A 107 16.99 -2.71 12.95
CA ARG A 107 16.41 -1.55 12.26
C ARG A 107 14.97 -1.86 11.83
N PRO A 108 14.14 -0.82 11.53
CA PRO A 108 12.85 -1.04 10.88
C PRO A 108 13.00 -1.92 9.63
N GLY A 109 12.13 -2.92 9.47
CA GLY A 109 12.11 -3.84 8.33
C GLY A 109 13.32 -4.77 8.17
N GLU A 110 14.28 -4.80 9.09
CA GLU A 110 15.55 -5.51 8.89
C GLU A 110 15.39 -7.04 8.76
N PHE A 111 14.40 -7.63 9.39
CA PHE A 111 14.14 -9.08 9.19
C PHE A 111 13.66 -9.38 7.77
N SER A 112 12.77 -8.54 7.21
CA SER A 112 12.29 -8.67 5.83
C SER A 112 13.39 -8.32 4.81
N GLU A 113 14.23 -7.31 5.10
CA GLU A 113 15.43 -6.98 4.32
C GLU A 113 16.37 -8.19 4.22
N ARG A 114 16.63 -8.87 5.35
CA ARG A 114 17.47 -10.09 5.35
C ARG A 114 16.82 -11.25 4.62
N ALA A 115 15.50 -11.40 4.71
CA ALA A 115 14.77 -12.40 3.94
C ALA A 115 14.92 -12.15 2.43
N PHE A 116 14.81 -10.89 1.98
CA PHE A 116 15.08 -10.49 0.60
C PHE A 116 16.54 -10.77 0.20
N LEU A 117 17.53 -10.32 0.97
CA LEU A 117 18.96 -10.51 0.69
C LEU A 117 19.41 -11.98 0.72
N ASN A 118 18.63 -12.86 1.31
CA ASN A 118 18.87 -14.31 1.35
C ASN A 118 17.94 -15.08 0.40
N ASP A 119 17.35 -14.42 -0.61
CA ASP A 119 16.50 -15.01 -1.65
C ASP A 119 15.30 -15.81 -1.09
N LYS A 120 14.79 -15.43 0.09
CA LYS A 120 13.58 -16.04 0.68
C LYS A 120 12.32 -15.42 0.12
N LEU A 121 12.39 -14.13 -0.21
CA LEU A 121 11.33 -13.30 -0.75
C LEU A 121 11.94 -12.37 -1.80
N ASP A 122 11.20 -12.04 -2.82
CA ASP A 122 11.52 -10.88 -3.65
C ASP A 122 11.02 -9.57 -3.01
N LEU A 123 11.34 -8.42 -3.63
CA LEU A 123 11.01 -7.13 -3.05
C LEU A 123 9.50 -6.88 -2.98
N ALA A 124 8.73 -7.30 -4.01
CA ALA A 124 7.28 -7.17 -4.01
C ALA A 124 6.61 -8.05 -2.93
N GLN A 125 7.14 -9.26 -2.71
CA GLN A 125 6.69 -10.13 -1.62
C GLN A 125 7.04 -9.56 -0.24
N ALA A 126 8.24 -8.98 -0.08
CA ALA A 126 8.63 -8.31 1.18
C ALA A 126 7.68 -7.15 1.50
N GLU A 127 7.36 -6.30 0.51
CA GLU A 127 6.40 -5.22 0.67
C GLU A 127 4.98 -5.70 0.99
N ALA A 128 4.58 -6.85 0.45
CA ALA A 128 3.27 -7.44 0.72
C ALA A 128 3.08 -7.85 2.19
N ILE A 129 4.17 -8.09 2.96
CA ILE A 129 4.10 -8.31 4.40
C ILE A 129 3.58 -7.06 5.11
N ALA A 130 4.11 -5.89 4.77
CA ALA A 130 3.63 -4.63 5.35
C ALA A 130 2.17 -4.35 4.94
N ASP A 131 1.85 -4.55 3.64
CA ASP A 131 0.49 -4.37 3.13
C ASP A 131 -0.53 -5.28 3.83
N LEU A 132 -0.16 -6.53 4.13
CA LEU A 132 -1.02 -7.47 4.85
C LEU A 132 -1.31 -7.03 6.30
N ILE A 133 -0.32 -6.44 6.95
CA ILE A 133 -0.43 -5.99 8.34
C ILE A 133 -1.24 -4.70 8.43
N GLU A 134 -1.07 -3.80 7.46
CA GLU A 134 -1.74 -2.51 7.37
C GLU A 134 -3.12 -2.60 6.70
N ALA A 135 -3.50 -3.78 6.20
CA ALA A 135 -4.73 -3.97 5.45
C ALA A 135 -5.95 -3.50 6.24
N SER A 136 -6.67 -2.55 5.69
CA SER A 136 -7.87 -1.96 6.29
C SER A 136 -9.16 -2.71 5.93
N SER A 137 -9.13 -3.59 4.89
CA SER A 137 -10.28 -4.39 4.47
C SER A 137 -9.93 -5.86 4.24
N ALA A 138 -10.93 -6.74 4.30
CA ALA A 138 -10.73 -8.17 4.02
C ALA A 138 -10.24 -8.43 2.58
N GLN A 139 -10.63 -7.57 1.62
CA GLN A 139 -10.16 -7.69 0.24
C GLN A 139 -8.70 -7.25 0.11
N ALA A 140 -8.31 -6.14 0.74
CA ALA A 140 -6.91 -5.69 0.79
C ALA A 140 -6.02 -6.77 1.43
N ALA A 141 -6.44 -7.37 2.54
CA ALA A 141 -5.71 -8.46 3.19
C ALA A 141 -5.54 -9.68 2.28
N ARG A 142 -6.60 -10.09 1.57
CA ARG A 142 -6.53 -11.21 0.62
C ARG A 142 -5.57 -10.91 -0.54
N ASN A 143 -5.60 -9.70 -1.08
CA ASN A 143 -4.71 -9.31 -2.18
C ASN A 143 -3.25 -9.24 -1.71
N ALA A 144 -2.99 -8.69 -0.53
CA ALA A 144 -1.66 -8.67 0.07
C ALA A 144 -1.14 -10.10 0.33
N LEU A 145 -1.98 -11.00 0.83
CA LEU A 145 -1.60 -12.40 1.01
C LEU A 145 -1.23 -13.08 -0.32
N ARG A 146 -2.01 -12.84 -1.38
CA ARG A 146 -1.69 -13.38 -2.73
C ARG A 146 -0.37 -12.81 -3.27
N SER A 147 -0.11 -11.50 -3.07
CA SER A 147 1.18 -10.89 -3.41
C SER A 147 2.33 -11.51 -2.63
N LEU A 148 2.16 -11.74 -1.34
CA LEU A 148 3.15 -12.46 -0.51
C LEU A 148 3.39 -13.89 -1.01
N GLN A 149 2.36 -14.56 -1.51
CA GLN A 149 2.46 -15.89 -2.14
C GLN A 149 3.07 -15.85 -3.55
N GLY A 150 3.43 -14.66 -4.07
CA GLY A 150 4.14 -14.48 -5.32
C GLY A 150 3.25 -14.26 -6.55
N ALA A 151 1.94 -14.05 -6.40
CA ALA A 151 1.05 -13.87 -7.55
C ALA A 151 1.46 -12.68 -8.44
N PHE A 152 1.81 -11.55 -7.85
CA PHE A 152 2.28 -10.38 -8.60
C PHE A 152 3.67 -10.61 -9.21
N SER A 153 4.60 -11.13 -8.42
CA SER A 153 5.97 -11.45 -8.86
C SER A 153 5.97 -12.40 -10.05
N GLN A 154 5.09 -13.40 -10.06
CA GLN A 154 4.97 -14.33 -11.18
C GLN A 154 4.48 -13.65 -12.46
N ARG A 155 3.53 -12.70 -12.36
CA ARG A 155 3.08 -11.90 -13.51
C ARG A 155 4.21 -11.05 -14.09
N VAL A 156 4.97 -10.36 -13.21
CA VAL A 156 6.14 -9.58 -13.61
C VAL A 156 7.23 -10.47 -14.24
N HIS A 157 7.50 -11.61 -13.64
CA HIS A 157 8.49 -12.57 -14.16
C HIS A 157 8.10 -13.07 -15.55
N ASN A 158 6.85 -13.46 -15.75
CA ASN A 158 6.37 -13.91 -17.06
C ASN A 158 6.51 -12.83 -18.15
N LEU A 159 6.21 -11.55 -17.81
CA LEU A 159 6.45 -10.42 -18.71
C LEU A 159 7.94 -10.25 -19.04
N THR A 160 8.79 -10.35 -18.02
CA THR A 160 10.24 -10.20 -18.16
C THR A 160 10.81 -11.31 -19.07
N GLU A 161 10.37 -12.55 -18.90
CA GLU A 161 10.81 -13.68 -19.77
C GLU A 161 10.37 -13.50 -21.22
N GLN A 162 9.12 -13.06 -21.45
CA GLN A 162 8.65 -12.74 -22.82
C GLN A 162 9.48 -11.62 -23.46
N LEU A 163 9.81 -10.60 -22.67
CA LEU A 163 10.61 -9.46 -23.11
C LEU A 163 12.05 -9.88 -23.42
N ILE A 164 12.65 -10.74 -22.59
CA ILE A 164 13.99 -11.31 -22.84
C ILE A 164 13.97 -12.12 -24.14
N GLY A 165 12.95 -12.95 -24.34
CA GLY A 165 12.81 -13.73 -25.57
C GLY A 165 12.72 -12.85 -26.82
N LEU A 166 11.93 -11.78 -26.76
CA LEU A 166 11.84 -10.80 -27.85
C LEU A 166 13.19 -10.09 -28.09
N ARG A 167 13.87 -9.66 -27.00
CA ARG A 167 15.16 -8.99 -27.11
C ARG A 167 16.23 -9.87 -27.75
N ILE A 168 16.34 -11.14 -27.32
CA ILE A 168 17.27 -12.08 -27.91
C ILE A 168 17.01 -12.25 -29.42
N TYR A 169 15.73 -12.32 -29.81
CA TYR A 169 15.37 -12.44 -31.23
C TYR A 169 15.76 -11.21 -32.04
N VAL A 170 15.52 -10.00 -31.49
CA VAL A 170 15.90 -8.71 -32.13
C VAL A 170 17.42 -8.57 -32.23
N GLU A 171 18.16 -8.83 -31.13
CA GLU A 171 19.64 -8.78 -31.12
C GLU A 171 20.24 -9.76 -32.11
N ALA A 172 19.71 -11.00 -32.20
CA ALA A 172 20.14 -11.97 -33.18
C ALA A 172 19.89 -11.51 -34.63
N ALA A 173 18.75 -10.86 -34.89
CA ALA A 173 18.43 -10.29 -36.20
C ALA A 173 19.37 -9.13 -36.61
N ILE A 174 19.88 -8.38 -35.63
CA ILE A 174 20.86 -7.31 -35.87
C ILE A 174 22.26 -7.89 -36.13
N ASP A 175 22.67 -8.93 -35.38
CA ASP A 175 24.01 -9.51 -35.44
C ASP A 175 24.24 -10.35 -36.70
N PHE A 176 23.18 -10.89 -37.32
CA PHE A 176 23.24 -11.75 -38.51
C PHE A 176 22.48 -11.16 -39.72
N PRO A 177 22.90 -9.99 -40.24
CA PRO A 177 22.19 -9.30 -41.34
C PRO A 177 22.34 -10.01 -42.70
N GLU A 178 23.20 -11.01 -42.81
CA GLU A 178 23.48 -11.71 -44.09
C GLU A 178 22.50 -12.88 -44.36
N GLU A 179 21.56 -13.16 -43.48
CA GLU A 179 20.55 -14.18 -43.71
C GLU A 179 19.51 -13.68 -44.74
N GLU A 180 19.04 -14.58 -45.62
CA GLU A 180 18.11 -14.28 -46.72
C GLU A 180 16.72 -13.73 -46.24
N ILE A 181 16.44 -13.78 -44.94
CA ILE A 181 15.19 -13.34 -44.33
C ILE A 181 15.46 -12.07 -43.53
N ASP A 182 14.79 -10.97 -43.88
CA ASP A 182 14.74 -9.78 -43.04
C ASP A 182 13.81 -10.01 -41.84
N PHE A 183 14.39 -10.56 -40.78
CA PHE A 183 13.68 -10.91 -39.53
C PHE A 183 12.97 -9.71 -38.86
N LEU A 184 13.38 -8.49 -39.18
CA LEU A 184 12.75 -7.29 -38.67
C LEU A 184 11.52 -6.86 -39.48
N ALA A 185 11.53 -7.18 -40.80
CA ALA A 185 10.46 -6.81 -41.73
C ALA A 185 9.36 -7.89 -41.87
N ASP A 186 9.56 -9.10 -41.40
CA ASP A 186 8.62 -10.23 -41.56
C ASP A 186 7.33 -10.12 -40.73
N GLY A 187 7.22 -9.10 -39.88
CA GLY A 187 6.09 -8.88 -38.99
C GLY A 187 6.09 -9.72 -37.71
N HIS A 188 7.02 -10.65 -37.57
CA HIS A 188 7.10 -11.54 -36.39
C HIS A 188 7.50 -10.78 -35.15
N VAL A 189 8.50 -9.89 -35.23
CA VAL A 189 8.93 -9.00 -34.13
C VAL A 189 7.79 -8.13 -33.67
N LEU A 190 7.04 -7.50 -34.59
CA LEU A 190 5.86 -6.69 -34.25
C LEU A 190 4.80 -7.52 -33.54
N SER A 191 4.52 -8.73 -34.01
CA SER A 191 3.55 -9.62 -33.35
C SER A 191 3.97 -10.02 -31.94
N MET A 192 5.26 -10.30 -31.71
CA MET A 192 5.79 -10.58 -30.38
C MET A 192 5.70 -9.34 -29.47
N LEU A 193 6.10 -8.18 -29.99
CA LEU A 193 6.05 -6.90 -29.27
C LEU A 193 4.61 -6.54 -28.87
N ASP A 194 3.64 -6.66 -29.78
CA ASP A 194 2.24 -6.38 -29.49
C ASP A 194 1.69 -7.33 -28.41
N LYS A 195 2.06 -8.62 -28.41
CA LYS A 195 1.68 -9.54 -27.32
C LYS A 195 2.22 -9.11 -25.95
N VAL A 196 3.50 -8.71 -25.88
CA VAL A 196 4.09 -8.22 -24.62
C VAL A 196 3.40 -6.96 -24.15
N ARG A 197 3.06 -6.04 -25.07
CA ARG A 197 2.33 -4.80 -24.75
C ARG A 197 0.93 -5.07 -24.21
N ASP A 198 0.19 -6.00 -24.84
CA ASP A 198 -1.17 -6.37 -24.41
C ASP A 198 -1.15 -7.00 -23.01
N GLU A 199 -0.20 -7.89 -22.75
CA GLU A 199 -0.03 -8.49 -21.42
C GLU A 199 0.38 -7.44 -20.37
N LEU A 200 1.33 -6.54 -20.70
CA LEU A 200 1.75 -5.44 -19.84
C LEU A 200 0.57 -4.50 -19.50
N SER A 201 -0.25 -4.17 -20.50
CA SER A 201 -1.47 -3.37 -20.31
C SER A 201 -2.44 -4.05 -19.33
N THR A 202 -2.60 -5.37 -19.46
CA THR A 202 -3.44 -6.16 -18.55
C THR A 202 -2.89 -6.13 -17.12
N VAL A 203 -1.57 -6.38 -16.94
CA VAL A 203 -0.92 -6.33 -15.62
C VAL A 203 -0.99 -4.92 -15.02
N LEU A 204 -0.80 -3.87 -15.83
CA LEU A 204 -0.90 -2.48 -15.36
C LEU A 204 -2.30 -2.15 -14.85
N ARG A 205 -3.35 -2.60 -15.55
CA ARG A 205 -4.75 -2.41 -15.13
C ARG A 205 -5.03 -3.17 -13.81
N GLU A 206 -4.64 -4.44 -13.72
CA GLU A 206 -4.79 -5.26 -12.51
C GLU A 206 -4.03 -4.65 -11.32
N ALA A 207 -2.78 -4.20 -11.54
CA ALA A 207 -1.97 -3.52 -10.54
C ALA A 207 -2.61 -2.19 -10.09
N GLY A 208 -3.23 -1.45 -11.00
CA GLY A 208 -3.99 -0.25 -10.69
C GLY A 208 -5.13 -0.54 -9.71
N GLN A 209 -5.94 -1.56 -9.98
CA GLN A 209 -7.01 -1.99 -9.07
C GLN A 209 -6.47 -2.45 -7.71
N GLY A 210 -5.36 -3.18 -7.70
CA GLY A 210 -4.70 -3.61 -6.47
C GLY A 210 -4.19 -2.45 -5.63
N ALA A 211 -3.64 -1.41 -6.25
CA ALA A 211 -3.19 -0.20 -5.58
C ALA A 211 -4.36 0.59 -4.98
N LEU A 212 -5.49 0.69 -5.70
CA LEU A 212 -6.71 1.34 -5.20
C LEU A 212 -7.26 0.66 -3.95
N LEU A 213 -7.28 -0.67 -3.95
CA LEU A 213 -7.75 -1.44 -2.79
C LEU A 213 -6.78 -1.36 -1.59
N ARG A 214 -5.51 -1.09 -1.83
CA ARG A 214 -4.50 -0.88 -0.79
C ARG A 214 -4.52 0.55 -0.25
N ASP A 215 -4.37 1.54 -1.14
CA ASP A 215 -4.18 2.95 -0.77
C ASP A 215 -5.50 3.65 -0.43
N GLY A 216 -6.61 3.17 -1.01
CA GLY A 216 -7.92 3.79 -0.86
C GLY A 216 -8.02 5.14 -1.54
N MET A 217 -9.06 5.89 -1.21
CA MET A 217 -9.36 7.22 -1.71
C MET A 217 -9.36 8.24 -0.58
N ASN A 218 -8.65 9.35 -0.76
CA ASN A 218 -8.72 10.49 0.15
C ASN A 218 -9.90 11.39 -0.24
N VAL A 219 -10.92 11.44 0.60
CA VAL A 219 -12.12 12.24 0.40
C VAL A 219 -12.21 13.33 1.46
N VAL A 220 -12.35 14.57 1.03
CA VAL A 220 -12.61 15.68 1.95
C VAL A 220 -14.08 16.07 1.86
N ILE A 221 -14.75 16.15 3.01
CA ILE A 221 -16.12 16.66 3.11
C ILE A 221 -16.06 18.12 3.52
N ALA A 222 -16.41 19.02 2.59
CA ALA A 222 -16.45 20.47 2.79
C ALA A 222 -17.88 21.01 2.72
N GLY A 223 -18.12 22.18 3.27
CA GLY A 223 -19.43 22.84 3.22
C GLY A 223 -19.68 23.70 4.45
N ARG A 224 -20.66 24.61 4.37
CA ARG A 224 -21.05 25.53 5.45
C ARG A 224 -21.53 24.76 6.70
N PRO A 225 -21.53 25.39 7.89
CA PRO A 225 -22.16 24.83 9.08
C PRO A 225 -23.60 24.41 8.81
N ASN A 226 -24.06 23.32 9.41
CA ASN A 226 -25.41 22.75 9.28
C ASN A 226 -25.85 22.27 7.88
N ALA A 227 -24.94 22.20 6.89
CA ALA A 227 -25.22 21.58 5.60
C ALA A 227 -25.45 20.05 5.69
N GLY A 228 -25.09 19.43 6.83
CA GLY A 228 -25.31 18.00 7.08
C GLY A 228 -24.09 17.12 6.80
N LYS A 229 -22.88 17.67 6.88
CA LYS A 229 -21.60 16.94 6.66
C LYS A 229 -21.46 15.72 7.57
N SER A 230 -21.62 15.90 8.89
CA SER A 230 -21.51 14.80 9.86
C SER A 230 -22.64 13.77 9.69
N SER A 231 -23.84 14.19 9.23
CA SER A 231 -24.91 13.25 8.90
C SER A 231 -24.56 12.41 7.68
N LEU A 232 -23.96 13.02 6.65
CA LEU A 232 -23.48 12.33 5.45
C LEU A 232 -22.38 11.32 5.81
N LEU A 233 -21.41 11.74 6.62
CA LEU A 233 -20.32 10.89 7.09
C LEU A 233 -20.86 9.67 7.86
N ASN A 234 -21.74 9.91 8.84
CA ASN A 234 -22.38 8.83 9.59
C ASN A 234 -23.22 7.89 8.70
N ALA A 235 -23.88 8.43 7.69
CA ALA A 235 -24.66 7.63 6.74
C ALA A 235 -23.76 6.78 5.83
N LEU A 236 -22.61 7.29 5.41
CA LEU A 236 -21.62 6.53 4.67
C LEU A 236 -20.97 5.44 5.55
N ALA A 237 -20.64 5.77 6.80
CA ALA A 237 -20.03 4.82 7.76
C ALA A 237 -21.02 3.76 8.26
N GLY A 238 -22.32 4.07 8.39
CA GLY A 238 -23.30 3.27 9.12
C GLY A 238 -23.67 1.91 8.55
N ARG A 239 -23.22 1.53 7.33
CA ARG A 239 -23.46 0.21 6.74
C ARG A 239 -22.23 -0.71 6.71
N GLU A 240 -21.03 -0.15 6.77
CA GLU A 240 -19.77 -0.90 6.66
C GLU A 240 -18.66 -0.27 7.55
N ALA A 241 -19.02 0.15 8.78
CA ALA A 241 -18.02 0.67 9.71
C ALA A 241 -16.91 -0.37 9.91
N ALA A 242 -15.76 -0.12 9.32
CA ALA A 242 -14.56 -0.83 9.69
C ALA A 242 -14.27 -0.57 11.16
N ILE A 243 -13.70 -1.56 11.81
CA ILE A 243 -13.19 -1.45 13.16
C ILE A 243 -12.28 -0.21 13.21
N VAL A 244 -12.77 0.86 13.83
CA VAL A 244 -11.94 2.04 14.12
C VAL A 244 -10.85 1.54 15.07
N THR A 245 -9.68 1.24 14.52
CA THR A 245 -8.50 1.06 15.35
C THR A 245 -8.05 2.46 15.75
N GLU A 246 -8.43 2.87 16.95
CA GLU A 246 -7.76 3.97 17.63
C GLU A 246 -6.28 3.59 17.75
N ILE A 247 -5.45 4.13 16.87
CA ILE A 247 -4.00 4.08 17.05
C ILE A 247 -3.73 5.03 18.23
N ALA A 248 -3.56 4.45 19.40
CA ALA A 248 -3.24 5.18 20.61
C ALA A 248 -1.93 5.94 20.39
N GLY A 249 -2.01 7.27 20.33
CA GLY A 249 -0.86 8.17 20.20
C GLY A 249 -1.06 9.42 19.36
N THR A 250 -2.17 9.58 18.63
CA THR A 250 -2.39 10.71 17.70
C THR A 250 -3.53 11.63 18.12
N THR A 251 -3.59 12.04 19.39
CA THR A 251 -4.65 12.91 19.96
C THR A 251 -4.63 14.36 19.46
N ARG A 252 -3.93 14.67 18.34
CA ARG A 252 -3.84 16.03 17.76
C ARG A 252 -3.95 16.06 16.23
N ASP A 253 -4.24 14.95 15.57
CA ASP A 253 -4.42 14.93 14.12
C ASP A 253 -5.90 15.11 13.76
N ILE A 254 -6.14 15.66 12.55
CA ILE A 254 -7.46 15.80 11.94
C ILE A 254 -8.19 14.46 12.08
N LEU A 255 -9.43 14.45 12.53
CA LEU A 255 -10.27 13.25 12.60
C LEU A 255 -10.37 12.66 11.19
N ARG A 256 -9.58 11.63 10.93
CA ARG A 256 -9.69 10.81 9.72
C ARG A 256 -10.55 9.62 10.07
N GLU A 257 -11.71 9.54 9.47
CA GLU A 257 -12.52 8.34 9.56
C GLU A 257 -12.18 7.41 8.39
N HIS A 258 -11.97 6.14 8.70
CA HIS A 258 -11.73 5.10 7.72
C HIS A 258 -13.03 4.35 7.50
N ILE A 259 -13.63 4.51 6.33
CA ILE A 259 -14.83 3.79 5.91
C ILE A 259 -14.51 2.93 4.69
N HIS A 260 -15.34 1.95 4.38
CA HIS A 260 -15.17 1.12 3.20
C HIS A 260 -16.40 1.21 2.31
N ILE A 261 -16.16 1.23 0.99
CA ILE A 261 -17.22 1.06 -0.01
C ILE A 261 -16.85 -0.18 -0.84
N ASP A 262 -17.61 -1.27 -0.68
CA ASP A 262 -17.39 -2.54 -1.36
C ASP A 262 -15.92 -3.05 -1.24
N GLY A 263 -15.32 -2.87 -0.07
CA GLY A 263 -13.94 -3.25 0.21
C GLY A 263 -12.87 -2.23 -0.19
N MET A 264 -13.23 -1.14 -0.89
CA MET A 264 -12.33 -0.01 -1.20
C MET A 264 -12.24 0.92 0.02
N PRO A 265 -11.05 1.17 0.58
CA PRO A 265 -10.88 2.09 1.71
C PRO A 265 -11.14 3.53 1.29
N LEU A 266 -11.82 4.29 2.15
CA LEU A 266 -12.01 5.73 2.05
C LEU A 266 -11.43 6.39 3.29
N HIS A 267 -10.52 7.32 3.09
CA HIS A 267 -9.94 8.16 4.12
C HIS A 267 -10.68 9.49 4.11
N VAL A 268 -11.67 9.64 5.00
CA VAL A 268 -12.53 10.82 5.01
C VAL A 268 -12.02 11.83 6.03
N VAL A 269 -11.82 13.06 5.56
CA VAL A 269 -11.47 14.21 6.38
C VAL A 269 -12.69 15.12 6.50
N ASP A 270 -13.24 15.29 7.72
CA ASP A 270 -14.35 16.22 7.98
C ASP A 270 -13.81 17.60 8.35
N THR A 271 -14.21 18.62 7.60
CA THR A 271 -13.89 20.02 7.87
C THR A 271 -14.90 20.71 8.83
N ALA A 272 -15.85 19.95 9.40
CA ALA A 272 -16.91 20.51 10.24
C ALA A 272 -16.43 21.18 11.55
N GLY A 273 -15.24 20.82 12.04
CA GLY A 273 -14.64 21.40 13.24
C GLY A 273 -13.91 22.72 13.01
N LEU A 274 -13.80 23.17 11.77
CA LEU A 274 -13.02 24.36 11.43
C LEU A 274 -13.94 25.57 11.40
N ARG A 275 -13.69 26.53 12.30
CA ARG A 275 -14.39 27.81 12.36
C ARG A 275 -13.39 28.93 12.16
N ASP A 276 -13.89 30.06 11.64
CA ASP A 276 -13.12 31.30 11.57
C ASP A 276 -13.01 31.90 12.97
N THR A 277 -11.84 31.79 13.59
CA THR A 277 -11.57 32.38 14.94
C THR A 277 -10.16 32.94 14.99
N ASP A 278 -9.98 33.92 15.87
CA ASP A 278 -8.68 34.55 16.17
C ASP A 278 -7.72 33.65 16.96
N ASP A 279 -8.12 32.43 17.31
CA ASP A 279 -7.31 31.49 18.10
C ASP A 279 -6.25 30.79 17.25
N GLN A 280 -5.00 30.75 17.72
CA GLN A 280 -3.86 30.11 17.03
C GLN A 280 -4.10 28.62 16.75
N VAL A 281 -4.87 27.94 17.57
CA VAL A 281 -5.16 26.50 17.43
C VAL A 281 -6.06 26.23 16.21
N GLU A 282 -7.01 27.15 15.93
CA GLU A 282 -7.94 27.02 14.82
C GLU A 282 -7.30 27.45 13.48
N LYS A 283 -6.36 28.40 13.47
CA LYS A 283 -5.55 28.73 12.28
C LYS A 283 -4.76 27.51 11.78
N ILE A 284 -4.18 26.73 12.70
CA ILE A 284 -3.50 25.48 12.35
C ILE A 284 -4.51 24.46 11.77
N GLY A 285 -5.74 24.46 12.25
CA GLY A 285 -6.82 23.61 11.73
C GLY A 285 -7.18 23.96 10.26
N VAL A 286 -7.30 25.25 9.95
CA VAL A 286 -7.58 25.75 8.59
C VAL A 286 -6.45 25.41 7.62
N GLU A 287 -5.19 25.65 7.99
CA GLU A 287 -4.03 25.27 7.15
C GLU A 287 -3.99 23.77 6.83
N ARG A 288 -4.30 22.93 7.84
CA ARG A 288 -4.37 21.48 7.65
C ARG A 288 -5.51 21.06 6.73
N ALA A 289 -6.67 21.74 6.81
CA ALA A 289 -7.78 21.48 5.91
C ALA A 289 -7.46 21.90 4.47
N LEU A 290 -6.82 23.04 4.26
CA LEU A 290 -6.37 23.49 2.95
C LEU A 290 -5.38 22.50 2.36
N LYS A 291 -4.44 21.98 3.16
CA LYS A 291 -3.53 20.93 2.72
C LYS A 291 -4.28 19.64 2.35
N ALA A 292 -5.22 19.20 3.20
CA ALA A 292 -6.01 18.01 2.93
C ALA A 292 -6.86 18.14 1.65
N ILE A 293 -7.45 19.31 1.39
CA ILE A 293 -8.19 19.61 0.16
C ILE A 293 -7.26 19.54 -1.07
N GLY A 294 -6.04 20.09 -0.96
CA GLY A 294 -5.04 20.03 -2.04
C GLY A 294 -4.58 18.62 -2.37
N GLU A 295 -4.47 17.77 -1.35
CA GLU A 295 -4.04 16.36 -1.46
C GLU A 295 -5.20 15.40 -1.75
N ALA A 296 -6.46 15.85 -1.68
CA ALA A 296 -7.64 15.00 -1.86
C ALA A 296 -7.77 14.51 -3.32
N ASP A 297 -8.20 13.25 -3.44
CA ASP A 297 -8.59 12.67 -4.72
C ASP A 297 -9.98 13.19 -5.13
N ARG A 298 -10.86 13.46 -4.14
CA ARG A 298 -12.20 14.02 -4.34
C ARG A 298 -12.60 14.94 -3.18
N VAL A 299 -13.29 16.02 -3.49
CA VAL A 299 -13.91 16.92 -2.52
C VAL A 299 -15.43 16.84 -2.66
N LEU A 300 -16.11 16.44 -1.59
CA LEU A 300 -17.57 16.46 -1.50
C LEU A 300 -17.99 17.80 -0.90
N LEU A 301 -18.47 18.72 -1.73
CA LEU A 301 -19.03 20.00 -1.29
C LEU A 301 -20.50 19.79 -0.91
N VAL A 302 -20.77 19.70 0.39
CA VAL A 302 -22.12 19.49 0.92
C VAL A 302 -22.83 20.81 1.08
N VAL A 303 -23.96 20.98 0.42
CA VAL A 303 -24.84 22.14 0.50
C VAL A 303 -26.22 21.75 0.97
N ASP A 304 -26.89 22.67 1.67
CA ASP A 304 -28.29 22.53 2.06
C ASP A 304 -29.16 22.84 0.82
N ALA A 305 -29.89 21.84 0.32
CA ALA A 305 -30.74 21.98 -0.87
C ALA A 305 -31.85 23.03 -0.72
N THR A 306 -32.17 23.41 0.53
CA THR A 306 -33.16 24.48 0.82
C THR A 306 -32.57 25.89 0.62
N ALA A 307 -31.25 26.03 0.44
CA ALA A 307 -30.60 27.32 0.22
C ALA A 307 -30.78 27.77 -1.24
N PRO A 308 -31.11 29.05 -1.49
CA PRO A 308 -31.31 29.55 -2.87
C PRO A 308 -30.09 29.39 -3.79
N GLU A 309 -28.90 29.46 -3.22
CA GLU A 309 -27.62 29.42 -3.94
C GLU A 309 -27.12 27.98 -4.17
N ALA A 310 -27.89 26.97 -3.76
CA ALA A 310 -27.47 25.56 -3.82
C ALA A 310 -27.30 24.98 -5.26
N LEU A 311 -27.56 25.76 -6.29
CA LEU A 311 -27.34 25.41 -7.71
C LEU A 311 -25.92 25.74 -8.20
N ASP A 312 -25.23 26.67 -7.53
CA ASP A 312 -23.84 27.00 -7.87
C ASP A 312 -22.88 26.17 -7.00
N PRO A 313 -22.02 25.32 -7.60
CA PRO A 313 -21.07 24.51 -6.85
C PRO A 313 -20.18 25.27 -5.89
N PHE A 314 -19.89 26.55 -6.16
CA PHE A 314 -18.96 27.36 -5.40
C PHE A 314 -19.60 28.55 -4.65
N ALA A 315 -20.87 28.86 -4.89
CA ALA A 315 -21.56 29.96 -4.18
C ALA A 315 -21.63 29.75 -2.65
N LEU A 316 -21.68 28.49 -2.24
CA LEU A 316 -21.72 28.08 -0.83
C LEU A 316 -20.37 27.55 -0.32
N TRP A 317 -19.29 27.80 -1.04
CA TRP A 317 -17.94 27.47 -0.59
C TRP A 317 -17.66 28.16 0.75
N PRO A 318 -17.06 27.47 1.74
CA PRO A 318 -16.76 28.08 3.03
C PRO A 318 -15.82 29.27 2.85
N GLU A 319 -16.21 30.45 3.37
CA GLU A 319 -15.46 31.71 3.20
C GLU A 319 -14.06 31.66 3.82
N PHE A 320 -13.89 30.85 4.87
CA PHE A 320 -12.59 30.64 5.53
C PHE A 320 -11.61 29.78 4.74
N LEU A 321 -12.06 29.14 3.66
CA LEU A 321 -11.21 28.41 2.72
C LEU A 321 -10.90 29.29 1.50
N GLU A 322 -9.81 30.04 1.56
CA GLU A 322 -9.40 30.99 0.52
C GLU A 322 -9.10 30.31 -0.82
N THR A 323 -8.62 29.05 -0.78
CA THR A 323 -8.25 28.30 -1.98
C THR A 323 -9.35 27.33 -2.37
N ARG A 324 -9.91 27.50 -3.56
CA ARG A 324 -10.84 26.53 -4.15
C ARG A 324 -10.07 25.38 -4.79
N PRO A 325 -10.54 24.13 -4.63
CA PRO A 325 -9.93 22.99 -5.32
C PRO A 325 -10.20 23.06 -6.83
N ASP A 326 -9.48 22.22 -7.58
CA ASP A 326 -9.79 21.97 -8.98
C ASP A 326 -11.27 21.54 -9.13
N PRO A 327 -12.07 22.26 -9.93
CA PRO A 327 -13.48 21.92 -10.14
C PRO A 327 -13.70 20.47 -10.59
N ALA A 328 -12.76 19.89 -11.35
CA ALA A 328 -12.82 18.51 -11.78
C ALA A 328 -12.77 17.49 -10.62
N LYS A 329 -12.22 17.90 -9.46
CA LYS A 329 -12.17 17.11 -8.24
C LYS A 329 -13.35 17.33 -7.31
N VAL A 330 -14.26 18.24 -7.60
CA VAL A 330 -15.40 18.56 -6.74
C VAL A 330 -16.64 17.81 -7.19
N THR A 331 -17.33 17.21 -6.21
CA THR A 331 -18.68 16.69 -6.38
C THR A 331 -19.61 17.49 -5.48
N LEU A 332 -20.62 18.13 -6.05
CA LEU A 332 -21.62 18.85 -5.29
C LEU A 332 -22.64 17.88 -4.71
N ILE A 333 -22.83 17.91 -3.40
CA ILE A 333 -23.84 17.10 -2.70
C ILE A 333 -24.95 18.03 -2.22
N ARG A 334 -26.08 17.99 -2.89
CA ARG A 334 -27.32 18.67 -2.48
C ARG A 334 -28.02 17.81 -1.46
N ASN A 335 -27.72 18.08 -0.19
CA ASN A 335 -28.29 17.32 0.92
C ASN A 335 -29.64 17.91 1.37
N LYS A 336 -30.43 17.11 2.07
CA LYS A 336 -31.79 17.42 2.55
C LYS A 336 -32.84 17.49 1.40
N ALA A 337 -32.66 16.69 0.37
CA ALA A 337 -33.63 16.57 -0.72
C ALA A 337 -35.05 16.17 -0.24
N ASP A 338 -35.14 15.51 0.92
CA ASP A 338 -36.39 15.20 1.62
C ASP A 338 -37.20 16.47 2.03
N LEU A 339 -36.55 17.61 2.20
CA LEU A 339 -37.21 18.88 2.57
C LEU A 339 -37.63 19.70 1.35
N THR A 340 -36.93 19.55 0.21
CA THR A 340 -37.24 20.30 -1.03
C THR A 340 -38.17 19.52 -1.96
N GLY A 341 -38.31 18.19 -1.77
CA GLY A 341 -39.02 17.33 -2.68
C GLY A 341 -38.30 17.09 -4.01
N GLU A 342 -37.01 17.41 -4.08
CA GLU A 342 -36.17 17.11 -5.25
C GLU A 342 -36.06 15.61 -5.49
N ALA A 343 -35.97 15.22 -6.74
CA ALA A 343 -35.69 13.83 -7.08
C ALA A 343 -34.25 13.47 -6.66
N ILE A 344 -34.11 12.29 -6.08
CA ILE A 344 -32.78 11.69 -5.83
C ILE A 344 -32.18 11.35 -7.18
N ALA A 345 -31.09 12.04 -7.57
CA ALA A 345 -30.47 11.90 -8.87
C ALA A 345 -28.98 12.23 -8.83
N LEU A 346 -28.25 11.72 -9.82
CA LEU A 346 -26.93 12.15 -10.19
C LEU A 346 -27.04 12.89 -11.54
N GLU A 347 -26.61 14.12 -11.57
CA GLU A 347 -26.63 14.98 -12.73
C GLU A 347 -25.20 15.42 -13.10
N VAL A 348 -24.91 15.47 -14.38
CA VAL A 348 -23.65 15.99 -14.91
C VAL A 348 -23.99 17.22 -15.73
N SER A 349 -23.45 18.38 -15.35
CA SER A 349 -23.60 19.62 -16.09
C SER A 349 -22.80 19.61 -17.37
N ASP A 350 -23.10 20.53 -18.29
CA ASP A 350 -22.36 20.71 -19.57
C ASP A 350 -20.87 20.99 -19.35
N ASP A 351 -20.51 21.60 -18.20
CA ASP A 351 -19.12 21.87 -17.78
C ASP A 351 -18.43 20.66 -17.14
N GLY A 352 -19.10 19.50 -17.06
CA GLY A 352 -18.58 18.26 -16.46
C GLY A 352 -18.66 18.21 -14.94
N HIS A 353 -19.32 19.14 -14.26
CA HIS A 353 -19.54 19.10 -12.81
C HIS A 353 -20.59 18.05 -12.45
N VAL A 354 -20.29 17.25 -11.45
CA VAL A 354 -21.20 16.24 -10.94
C VAL A 354 -21.95 16.78 -9.72
N THR A 355 -23.27 16.71 -9.77
CA THR A 355 -24.18 17.05 -8.69
C THR A 355 -24.97 15.81 -8.27
N ILE A 356 -25.01 15.51 -6.97
CA ILE A 356 -25.82 14.41 -6.43
C ILE A 356 -26.80 14.98 -5.42
N SER A 357 -28.10 14.84 -5.71
CA SER A 357 -29.18 15.16 -4.78
C SER A 357 -29.48 13.94 -3.91
N LEU A 358 -29.42 14.11 -2.58
CA LEU A 358 -29.62 13.02 -1.62
C LEU A 358 -30.19 13.52 -0.28
N SER A 359 -30.63 12.58 0.57
CA SER A 359 -30.95 12.83 1.97
C SER A 359 -30.10 11.95 2.87
N ALA A 360 -29.16 12.56 3.58
CA ALA A 360 -28.33 11.86 4.56
C ALA A 360 -29.13 11.40 5.80
N LYS A 361 -30.32 11.96 6.06
CA LYS A 361 -31.18 11.65 7.21
C LYS A 361 -32.20 10.55 6.93
N SER A 362 -32.79 10.55 5.74
CA SER A 362 -33.88 9.63 5.35
C SER A 362 -33.33 8.30 4.84
N ALA A 363 -32.99 7.38 5.75
CA ALA A 363 -32.53 6.02 5.44
C ALA A 363 -31.40 5.92 4.38
N GLY A 364 -30.70 7.02 4.11
CA GLY A 364 -29.62 7.07 3.13
C GLY A 364 -30.10 7.05 1.68
N GLU A 365 -31.25 7.62 1.36
CA GLU A 365 -31.72 7.78 -0.02
C GLU A 365 -30.68 8.56 -0.83
N GLY A 366 -30.21 8.00 -1.95
CA GLY A 366 -29.16 8.56 -2.80
C GLY A 366 -27.72 8.24 -2.39
N LEU A 367 -27.49 7.61 -1.23
CA LEU A 367 -26.12 7.20 -0.84
C LEU A 367 -25.52 6.20 -1.81
N GLU A 368 -26.33 5.34 -2.41
CA GLU A 368 -25.84 4.37 -3.37
C GLU A 368 -25.31 5.06 -4.64
N LEU A 369 -25.98 6.12 -5.10
CA LEU A 369 -25.49 6.95 -6.21
C LEU A 369 -24.13 7.59 -5.88
N LEU A 370 -23.98 8.06 -4.64
CA LEU A 370 -22.70 8.63 -4.19
C LEU A 370 -21.59 7.56 -4.13
N ARG A 371 -21.90 6.35 -3.64
CA ARG A 371 -20.96 5.22 -3.58
C ARG A 371 -20.49 4.82 -4.97
N GLU A 372 -21.44 4.61 -5.91
CA GLU A 372 -21.11 4.28 -7.29
C GLU A 372 -20.30 5.39 -7.97
N HIS A 373 -20.65 6.64 -7.71
CA HIS A 373 -19.89 7.78 -8.22
C HIS A 373 -18.45 7.79 -7.69
N LEU A 374 -18.23 7.57 -6.40
CA LEU A 374 -16.88 7.52 -5.81
C LEU A 374 -16.08 6.36 -6.40
N LYS A 375 -16.67 5.18 -6.58
CA LYS A 375 -16.03 4.05 -7.28
C LYS A 375 -15.63 4.42 -8.71
N THR A 376 -16.54 5.05 -9.45
CA THR A 376 -16.28 5.50 -10.82
C THR A 376 -15.15 6.52 -10.90
N CYS A 377 -15.10 7.50 -9.97
CA CYS A 377 -14.04 8.51 -9.90
C CYS A 377 -12.64 7.90 -9.74
N MET A 378 -12.55 6.77 -9.05
CA MET A 378 -11.30 6.04 -8.85
C MET A 378 -11.00 5.04 -9.98
N GLY A 379 -11.93 4.84 -10.91
CA GLY A 379 -11.81 3.77 -11.89
C GLY A 379 -11.86 2.38 -11.23
N TYR A 380 -12.56 2.26 -10.09
CA TYR A 380 -12.72 0.98 -9.40
C TYR A 380 -13.71 0.11 -10.16
N GLU A 381 -13.23 -0.99 -10.68
CA GLU A 381 -14.04 -2.02 -11.30
C GLU A 381 -14.25 -3.15 -10.30
N GLN A 382 -15.50 -3.50 -10.03
CA GLN A 382 -15.86 -4.65 -9.19
C GLN A 382 -15.61 -5.95 -9.97
N THR A 383 -14.36 -6.19 -10.34
CA THR A 383 -13.97 -7.48 -10.92
C THR A 383 -13.67 -8.43 -9.77
N SER A 384 -14.28 -9.61 -9.79
CA SER A 384 -14.06 -10.69 -8.82
C SER A 384 -12.62 -11.21 -8.76
N GLU A 385 -11.71 -10.62 -9.53
CA GLU A 385 -10.38 -11.13 -9.83
C GLU A 385 -9.24 -10.12 -9.68
N SER A 386 -9.38 -9.01 -8.93
CA SER A 386 -8.17 -8.27 -8.54
C SER A 386 -7.29 -9.20 -7.73
N SER A 387 -6.22 -9.68 -8.34
CA SER A 387 -5.54 -10.88 -7.86
C SER A 387 -4.41 -10.61 -6.90
N PHE A 388 -3.94 -9.34 -6.75
CA PHE A 388 -2.77 -8.98 -5.95
C PHE A 388 -2.79 -7.52 -5.50
N SER A 389 -1.99 -7.18 -4.48
CA SER A 389 -1.69 -5.79 -4.07
C SER A 389 -0.57 -5.23 -4.93
N ALA A 390 -0.62 -3.94 -5.24
CA ALA A 390 0.46 -3.21 -5.88
C ALA A 390 0.67 -1.85 -5.20
N ARG A 391 1.84 -1.26 -5.40
CA ARG A 391 2.24 0.04 -4.87
C ARG A 391 2.48 1.03 -6.00
N ARG A 392 2.47 2.32 -5.66
CA ARG A 392 2.71 3.39 -6.64
C ARG A 392 4.01 3.19 -7.43
N ARG A 393 5.11 2.78 -6.78
CA ARG A 393 6.38 2.49 -7.48
C ARG A 393 6.24 1.38 -8.52
N HIS A 394 5.41 0.35 -8.25
CA HIS A 394 5.14 -0.72 -9.20
C HIS A 394 4.41 -0.19 -10.43
N LEU A 395 3.39 0.68 -10.22
CA LEU A 395 2.68 1.32 -11.31
C LEU A 395 3.59 2.23 -12.15
N GLU A 396 4.50 2.96 -11.50
CA GLU A 396 5.50 3.80 -12.17
C GLU A 396 6.45 2.94 -13.02
N ALA A 397 6.97 1.84 -12.48
CA ALA A 397 7.83 0.90 -13.20
C ALA A 397 7.11 0.26 -14.41
N LEU A 398 5.87 -0.20 -14.23
CA LEU A 398 5.05 -0.74 -15.33
C LEU A 398 4.76 0.31 -16.41
N ARG A 399 4.50 1.57 -16.03
CA ARG A 399 4.29 2.66 -16.99
C ARG A 399 5.57 3.00 -17.76
N HIS A 400 6.73 3.02 -17.09
CA HIS A 400 8.02 3.23 -17.75
C HIS A 400 8.30 2.11 -18.76
N ALA A 401 8.08 0.86 -18.37
CA ALA A 401 8.20 -0.26 -19.29
C ALA A 401 7.25 -0.12 -20.49
N SER A 402 5.99 0.27 -20.27
CA SER A 402 5.02 0.51 -21.34
C SER A 402 5.46 1.62 -22.30
N ALA A 403 5.96 2.75 -21.76
CA ALA A 403 6.45 3.85 -22.57
C ALA A 403 7.65 3.47 -23.43
N SER A 404 8.59 2.66 -22.88
CA SER A 404 9.72 2.14 -23.63
C SER A 404 9.26 1.23 -24.77
N LEU A 405 8.30 0.32 -24.53
CA LEU A 405 7.77 -0.55 -25.59
C LEU A 405 7.02 0.21 -26.69
N GLU A 406 6.27 1.27 -26.33
CA GLU A 406 5.61 2.14 -27.31
C GLU A 406 6.64 2.90 -28.16
N HIS A 407 7.70 3.43 -27.52
CA HIS A 407 8.78 4.11 -28.23
C HIS A 407 9.51 3.14 -29.17
N GLY A 408 9.91 1.97 -28.69
CA GLY A 408 10.56 0.95 -29.51
C GLY A 408 9.71 0.50 -30.72
N ARG A 409 8.38 0.36 -30.50
CA ARG A 409 7.44 0.06 -31.58
C ARG A 409 7.43 1.14 -32.65
N ALA A 410 7.39 2.43 -32.24
CA ALA A 410 7.44 3.55 -33.16
C ALA A 410 8.76 3.58 -33.94
N GLN A 411 9.90 3.36 -33.28
CA GLN A 411 11.21 3.29 -33.94
C GLN A 411 11.27 2.17 -34.99
N LEU A 412 10.76 1.00 -34.66
CA LEU A 412 10.72 -0.12 -35.61
C LEU A 412 9.81 0.18 -36.82
N THR A 413 8.60 0.70 -36.57
CA THR A 413 7.60 0.91 -37.63
C THR A 413 7.92 2.10 -38.54
N LEU A 414 8.51 3.21 -37.99
CA LEU A 414 8.78 4.44 -38.74
C LEU A 414 10.16 4.44 -39.41
N ALA A 415 11.17 3.86 -38.73
CA ALA A 415 12.56 3.95 -39.16
C ALA A 415 13.22 2.59 -39.44
N GLY A 416 12.56 1.48 -39.19
CA GLY A 416 13.17 0.13 -39.30
C GLY A 416 14.37 -0.05 -38.35
N ALA A 417 14.43 0.75 -37.26
CA ALA A 417 15.59 0.85 -36.39
C ALA A 417 15.59 -0.24 -35.32
N GLY A 418 16.06 -1.45 -35.67
CA GLY A 418 16.15 -2.58 -34.76
C GLY A 418 17.04 -2.34 -33.53
N GLU A 419 18.16 -1.63 -33.72
CA GLU A 419 19.08 -1.29 -32.62
C GLU A 419 18.41 -0.43 -31.54
N LEU A 420 17.59 0.56 -31.96
CA LEU A 420 16.85 1.41 -31.02
C LEU A 420 15.77 0.61 -30.30
N LEU A 421 15.09 -0.31 -31.02
CA LEU A 421 14.16 -1.23 -30.38
C LEU A 421 14.86 -2.08 -29.31
N ALA A 422 16.05 -2.64 -29.58
CA ALA A 422 16.79 -3.45 -28.62
C ALA A 422 17.11 -2.67 -27.34
N GLU A 423 17.49 -1.39 -27.46
CA GLU A 423 17.73 -0.53 -26.29
C GLU A 423 16.44 -0.23 -25.52
N ASP A 424 15.33 0.05 -26.21
CA ASP A 424 14.03 0.26 -25.55
C ASP A 424 13.53 -1.01 -24.83
N LEU A 425 13.74 -2.20 -25.40
CA LEU A 425 13.46 -3.48 -24.77
C LEU A 425 14.31 -3.69 -23.49
N ARG A 426 15.59 -3.30 -23.54
CA ARG A 426 16.49 -3.36 -22.39
C ARG A 426 16.02 -2.43 -21.25
N GLN A 427 15.57 -1.21 -21.58
CA GLN A 427 15.03 -0.26 -20.61
C GLN A 427 13.72 -0.77 -19.98
N ALA A 428 12.84 -1.34 -20.80
CA ALA A 428 11.61 -1.96 -20.31
C ALA A 428 11.91 -3.12 -19.34
N GLN A 429 12.87 -3.97 -19.67
CA GLN A 429 13.32 -5.07 -18.80
C GLN A 429 13.89 -4.53 -17.46
N HIS A 430 14.68 -3.46 -17.51
CA HIS A 430 15.23 -2.83 -16.31
C HIS A 430 14.10 -2.34 -15.39
N SER A 431 13.13 -1.61 -15.94
CA SER A 431 11.98 -1.11 -15.19
C SER A 431 11.16 -2.23 -14.54
N LEU A 432 10.91 -3.34 -15.26
CA LEU A 432 10.23 -4.50 -14.68
C LEU A 432 11.05 -5.14 -13.55
N GLY A 433 12.38 -5.22 -13.71
CA GLY A 433 13.29 -5.77 -12.71
C GLY A 433 13.35 -4.98 -11.40
N GLU A 434 13.07 -3.67 -11.43
CA GLU A 434 12.96 -2.84 -10.21
C GLU A 434 11.80 -3.28 -9.32
N ILE A 435 10.73 -3.85 -9.88
CA ILE A 435 9.55 -4.30 -9.12
C ILE A 435 9.94 -5.42 -8.15
N THR A 436 10.66 -6.42 -8.64
CA THR A 436 11.05 -7.61 -7.87
C THR A 436 12.38 -7.44 -7.15
N GLY A 437 13.14 -6.37 -7.45
CA GLY A 437 14.43 -6.07 -6.85
C GLY A 437 15.61 -6.71 -7.58
N ALA A 438 15.42 -7.23 -8.80
CA ALA A 438 16.52 -7.76 -9.63
C ALA A 438 17.53 -6.65 -9.98
N PHE A 439 17.07 -5.40 -10.10
CA PHE A 439 17.86 -4.21 -10.35
C PHE A 439 17.47 -3.10 -9.36
N SER A 440 17.92 -3.21 -8.12
CA SER A 440 17.62 -2.20 -7.09
C SER A 440 18.90 -1.56 -6.57
N SER A 441 18.82 -0.25 -6.31
CA SER A 441 19.90 0.44 -5.60
C SER A 441 19.75 0.29 -4.09
N ASP A 442 20.87 0.37 -3.34
CA ASP A 442 20.86 0.32 -1.87
C ASP A 442 19.97 1.43 -1.27
N ASP A 443 19.94 2.61 -1.89
CA ASP A 443 19.07 3.72 -1.47
C ASP A 443 17.59 3.38 -1.57
N LEU A 444 17.16 2.70 -2.62
CA LEU A 444 15.79 2.26 -2.80
C LEU A 444 15.41 1.22 -1.75
N LEU A 445 16.26 0.23 -1.52
CA LEU A 445 16.07 -0.79 -0.48
C LEU A 445 15.97 -0.12 0.90
N GLY A 446 16.87 0.80 1.21
CA GLY A 446 16.87 1.55 2.46
C GLY A 446 15.56 2.30 2.69
N ARG A 447 15.00 2.97 1.68
CA ARG A 447 13.72 3.68 1.77
C ARG A 447 12.53 2.74 1.98
N ILE A 448 12.48 1.63 1.25
CA ILE A 448 11.40 0.66 1.35
C ILE A 448 11.37 0.06 2.77
N PHE A 449 12.49 -0.49 3.24
CA PHE A 449 12.53 -1.16 4.54
C PHE A 449 12.45 -0.20 5.73
N SER A 450 12.92 1.05 5.61
CA SER A 450 12.76 2.05 6.69
C SER A 450 11.30 2.41 6.99
N SER A 451 10.38 2.18 6.05
CA SER A 451 8.94 2.39 6.25
C SER A 451 8.25 1.25 7.00
N PHE A 452 8.93 0.12 7.23
CA PHE A 452 8.36 -1.03 7.92
C PHE A 452 8.43 -0.87 9.44
N CYS A 453 7.60 -1.63 10.16
CA CYS A 453 7.68 -1.69 11.61
C CYS A 453 8.96 -2.39 12.07
N ILE A 454 9.48 -1.98 13.25
CA ILE A 454 10.58 -2.69 13.93
C ILE A 454 10.10 -4.10 14.30
N GLY A 455 10.94 -5.11 14.07
CA GLY A 455 10.60 -6.51 14.39
C GLY A 455 10.05 -7.32 13.20
N LYS A 456 9.97 -6.67 12.00
CA LYS A 456 9.51 -7.29 10.75
C LYS A 456 10.58 -7.25 9.68
#